data_c5814bfecaea9a8d526de795c2c4d6a6
#
_entry.id   c5814bfecaea9a8d526de795c2c4d6a6
#
_cell.length_a   1.000
_cell.length_b   1.000
_cell.length_c   1.000
_cell.angle_alpha   90.00
_cell.angle_beta   90.00
_cell.angle_gamma   90.00
#
_symmetry.space_group_name_H-M   'P 1'
#
loop_
_entity.id
_entity.type
_entity.pdbx_description
1 polymer ?
#
loop_
_entity_poly.entity_id
_entity_poly.type
_entity_poly.pdbx_seq_one_letter_code
_entity_poly.pdbx_strand_id
1 'polypeptide(L)'
;MSAVRRMVTKQLGELLLERGIINEEQLNKALKVQKERGGLIGQVLVSLGYAKEEEIAQALTVQYGFPYLPLECYEINLEAIKLIPQNVAEQYNLIAIDKIGDLLTIAMSNPLNVQAVEDIELLAKCKIQVFVSTMTDISNAIKKYYQRK
;
A
#
# COMPACT_ATOMS: atom_id res chain seq x y z
N MET A 1 -0.58 -9.79 -19.34
CA MET A 1 -0.96 -8.82 -18.32
C MET A 1 -2.48 -8.82 -18.17
N SER A 2 -2.97 -8.84 -16.95
CA SER A 2 -4.41 -8.85 -16.72
C SER A 2 -5.05 -7.49 -17.02
N ALA A 3 -6.36 -7.50 -17.31
CA ALA A 3 -7.12 -6.27 -17.52
C ALA A 3 -7.10 -5.39 -16.27
N VAL A 4 -7.10 -6.01 -15.08
CA VAL A 4 -7.06 -5.28 -13.81
C VAL A 4 -5.77 -4.47 -13.69
N ARG A 5 -4.63 -5.06 -14.06
CA ARG A 5 -3.35 -4.35 -14.00
C ARG A 5 -3.32 -3.14 -14.92
N ARG A 6 -3.92 -3.27 -16.10
CA ARG A 6 -4.01 -2.13 -17.03
C ARG A 6 -4.89 -1.01 -16.48
N MET A 7 -5.93 -1.35 -15.73
CA MET A 7 -6.83 -0.37 -15.13
C MET A 7 -6.19 0.41 -14.00
N VAL A 8 -5.20 -0.18 -13.30
CA VAL A 8 -4.55 0.44 -12.14
C VAL A 8 -3.13 0.91 -12.44
N THR A 9 -2.85 1.31 -13.69
CA THR A 9 -1.53 1.82 -14.06
C THR A 9 -1.31 3.29 -13.67
N LYS A 10 -2.38 4.01 -13.37
CA LYS A 10 -2.30 5.41 -12.96
C LYS A 10 -1.60 5.52 -11.62
N GLN A 11 -0.65 6.43 -11.53
CA GLN A 11 0.09 6.65 -10.30
C GLN A 11 -0.76 7.37 -9.26
N LEU A 12 -0.45 7.15 -8.00
CA LEU A 12 -1.18 7.74 -6.89
C LEU A 12 -1.25 9.26 -6.96
N GLY A 13 -0.14 9.91 -7.31
CA GLY A 13 -0.11 11.37 -7.44
C GLY A 13 -1.14 11.89 -8.43
N GLU A 14 -1.28 11.22 -9.58
CA GLU A 14 -2.26 11.60 -10.59
C GLU A 14 -3.70 11.47 -10.08
N LEU A 15 -3.96 10.40 -9.33
CA LEU A 15 -5.28 10.19 -8.72
C LEU A 15 -5.63 11.33 -7.77
N LEU A 16 -4.68 11.72 -6.92
CA LEU A 16 -4.91 12.77 -5.93
C LEU A 16 -5.09 14.13 -6.59
N LEU A 17 -4.38 14.39 -7.71
CA LEU A 17 -4.60 15.59 -8.52
C LEU A 17 -6.03 15.65 -9.07
N GLU A 18 -6.47 14.54 -9.67
CA GLU A 18 -7.80 14.47 -10.28
C GLU A 18 -8.91 14.66 -9.26
N ARG A 19 -8.70 14.21 -8.05
CA ARG A 19 -9.69 14.34 -6.97
C ARG A 19 -9.59 15.68 -6.24
N GLY A 20 -8.65 16.54 -6.62
CA GLY A 20 -8.49 17.84 -6.00
C GLY A 20 -7.91 17.82 -4.59
N ILE A 21 -7.34 16.69 -4.17
CA ILE A 21 -6.72 16.57 -2.84
C ILE A 21 -5.41 17.33 -2.79
N ILE A 22 -4.65 17.29 -3.90
CA ILE A 22 -3.41 18.06 -4.05
C ILE A 22 -3.45 18.83 -5.37
N ASN A 23 -2.59 19.84 -5.51
CA ASN A 23 -2.40 20.55 -6.77
C ASN A 23 -1.07 20.17 -7.41
N GLU A 24 -0.82 20.64 -8.63
CA GLU A 24 0.40 20.31 -9.37
C GLU A 24 1.66 20.77 -8.65
N GLU A 25 1.62 21.93 -8.04
CA GLU A 25 2.77 22.48 -7.31
C GLU A 25 3.13 21.60 -6.13
N GLN A 26 2.13 21.13 -5.39
CA GLN A 26 2.32 20.21 -4.27
C GLN A 26 2.89 18.87 -4.74
N LEU A 27 2.35 18.34 -5.84
CA LEU A 27 2.87 17.08 -6.38
C LEU A 27 4.31 17.22 -6.83
N ASN A 28 4.64 18.29 -7.53
CA ASN A 28 6.00 18.53 -8.01
C ASN A 28 6.98 18.63 -6.84
N LYS A 29 6.58 19.31 -5.77
CA LYS A 29 7.41 19.42 -4.57
C LYS A 29 7.61 18.06 -3.92
N ALA A 30 6.54 17.27 -3.81
CA ALA A 30 6.62 15.94 -3.21
C ALA A 30 7.52 15.02 -4.03
N LEU A 31 7.44 15.07 -5.35
CA LEU A 31 8.29 14.27 -6.22
C LEU A 31 9.76 14.66 -6.08
N LYS A 32 10.04 15.94 -5.92
CA LYS A 32 11.40 16.42 -5.68
C LYS A 32 11.93 15.90 -4.35
N VAL A 33 11.14 15.97 -3.29
CA VAL A 33 11.52 15.45 -1.98
C VAL A 33 11.74 13.95 -2.04
N GLN A 34 10.88 13.22 -2.74
CA GLN A 34 11.03 11.78 -2.92
C GLN A 34 12.34 11.44 -3.61
N LYS A 35 12.71 12.19 -4.64
CA LYS A 35 13.95 12.00 -5.37
C LYS A 35 15.17 12.22 -4.48
N GLU A 36 15.11 13.21 -3.60
CA GLU A 36 16.22 13.56 -2.70
C GLU A 36 16.34 12.63 -1.50
N ARG A 37 15.20 12.24 -0.91
CA ARG A 37 15.16 11.50 0.35
C ARG A 37 14.73 10.05 0.23
N GLY A 38 14.15 9.68 -0.92
CA GLY A 38 13.58 8.35 -1.11
C GLY A 38 12.21 8.23 -0.45
N GLY A 39 11.71 7.01 -0.39
CA GLY A 39 10.43 6.69 0.22
C GLY A 39 9.30 6.61 -0.80
N LEU A 40 8.11 6.34 -0.30
CA LEU A 40 6.91 6.21 -1.13
C LEU A 40 6.25 7.57 -1.28
N ILE A 41 5.70 7.85 -2.46
CA ILE A 41 5.11 9.17 -2.74
C ILE A 41 3.98 9.51 -1.77
N GLY A 42 3.15 8.54 -1.40
CA GLY A 42 2.08 8.75 -0.42
C GLY A 42 2.62 9.18 0.93
N GLN A 43 3.71 8.54 1.38
CA GLN A 43 4.35 8.88 2.65
C GLN A 43 4.91 10.30 2.61
N VAL A 44 5.52 10.69 1.49
CA VAL A 44 6.07 12.03 1.30
C VAL A 44 4.97 13.08 1.35
N LEU A 45 3.86 12.84 0.63
CA LEU A 45 2.72 13.76 0.60
C LEU A 45 2.12 13.97 2.00
N VAL A 46 2.01 12.90 2.76
CA VAL A 46 1.49 12.98 4.13
C VAL A 46 2.45 13.73 5.04
N SER A 47 3.75 13.44 4.93
CA SER A 47 4.76 14.09 5.77
C SER A 47 4.86 15.60 5.50
N LEU A 48 4.60 16.02 4.27
CA LEU A 48 4.57 17.43 3.90
C LEU A 48 3.26 18.13 4.27
N GLY A 49 2.28 17.37 4.74
CA GLY A 49 0.98 17.92 5.12
C GLY A 49 0.05 18.20 3.95
N TYR A 50 0.36 17.67 2.77
CA TYR A 50 -0.44 17.93 1.56
C TYR A 50 -1.64 17.01 1.43
N ALA A 51 -1.59 15.85 2.07
CA ALA A 51 -2.69 14.89 2.06
C ALA A 51 -2.73 14.15 3.39
N LYS A 52 -3.91 13.65 3.74
CA LYS A 52 -4.10 12.81 4.93
C LYS A 52 -4.15 11.35 4.49
N GLU A 53 -3.70 10.46 5.35
CA GLU A 53 -3.73 9.01 5.06
C GLU A 53 -5.13 8.52 4.73
N GLU A 54 -6.12 9.01 5.47
CA GLU A 54 -7.53 8.63 5.27
C GLU A 54 -8.04 9.11 3.92
N GLU A 55 -7.61 10.29 3.47
CA GLU A 55 -8.00 10.82 2.17
C GLU A 55 -7.45 9.94 1.04
N ILE A 56 -6.20 9.49 1.19
CA ILE A 56 -5.57 8.61 0.21
C ILE A 56 -6.30 7.27 0.16
N ALA A 57 -6.56 6.67 1.33
CA ALA A 57 -7.26 5.39 1.41
C ALA A 57 -8.66 5.50 0.79
N GLN A 58 -9.39 6.56 1.11
CA GLN A 58 -10.73 6.79 0.58
C GLN A 58 -10.71 6.96 -0.94
N ALA A 59 -9.75 7.72 -1.48
CA ALA A 59 -9.64 7.91 -2.92
C ALA A 59 -9.44 6.58 -3.64
N LEU A 60 -8.60 5.70 -3.08
CA LEU A 60 -8.32 4.40 -3.65
C LEU A 60 -9.55 3.48 -3.61
N THR A 61 -10.28 3.48 -2.50
CA THR A 61 -11.47 2.63 -2.37
C THR A 61 -12.59 3.12 -3.30
N VAL A 62 -12.81 4.41 -3.37
CA VAL A 62 -13.88 4.98 -4.19
C VAL A 62 -13.59 4.84 -5.69
N GLN A 63 -12.37 5.18 -6.10
CA GLN A 63 -12.03 5.21 -7.53
C GLN A 63 -11.84 3.82 -8.11
N TYR A 64 -11.23 2.90 -7.37
CA TYR A 64 -10.84 1.60 -7.89
C TYR A 64 -11.54 0.41 -7.24
N GLY A 65 -12.35 0.66 -6.22
CA GLY A 65 -13.10 -0.40 -5.56
C GLY A 65 -12.28 -1.31 -4.66
N PHE A 66 -11.07 -0.93 -4.28
CA PHE A 66 -10.30 -1.71 -3.31
C PHE A 66 -11.00 -1.66 -1.95
N PRO A 67 -11.25 -2.80 -1.30
CA PRO A 67 -11.88 -2.77 0.01
C PRO A 67 -10.92 -2.26 1.08
N TYR A 68 -11.46 -1.52 2.04
CA TYR A 68 -10.68 -1.00 3.17
C TYR A 68 -10.69 -2.00 4.32
N LEU A 69 -9.53 -2.21 4.95
CA LEU A 69 -9.40 -3.11 6.09
C LEU A 69 -8.87 -2.33 7.30
N PRO A 70 -9.65 -2.24 8.40
CA PRO A 70 -9.15 -1.63 9.64
C PRO A 70 -8.24 -2.61 10.38
N LEU A 71 -6.94 -2.53 10.12
CA LEU A 71 -5.95 -3.48 10.62
C LEU A 71 -5.91 -3.60 12.14
N GLU A 72 -6.18 -2.52 12.87
CA GLU A 72 -6.16 -2.57 14.35
C GLU A 72 -7.19 -3.54 14.91
N CYS A 73 -8.25 -3.81 14.15
CA CYS A 73 -9.32 -4.72 14.58
C CYS A 73 -9.17 -6.13 14.01
N TYR A 74 -8.11 -6.38 13.25
CA TYR A 74 -7.94 -7.65 12.53
C TYR A 74 -6.79 -8.46 13.12
N GLU A 75 -7.05 -9.74 13.36
CA GLU A 75 -6.01 -10.66 13.83
C GLU A 75 -5.31 -11.27 12.64
N ILE A 76 -4.00 -11.04 12.54
CA ILE A 76 -3.21 -11.45 11.40
C ILE A 76 -2.69 -12.88 11.58
N ASN A 77 -2.81 -13.68 10.52
CA ASN A 77 -2.32 -15.05 10.50
C ASN A 77 -0.79 -15.05 10.39
N LEU A 78 -0.13 -15.59 11.40
CA LEU A 78 1.34 -15.62 11.46
C LEU A 78 1.97 -16.43 10.35
N GLU A 79 1.28 -17.43 9.82
CA GLU A 79 1.78 -18.20 8.68
C GLU A 79 1.85 -17.35 7.41
N ALA A 80 0.90 -16.42 7.25
CA ALA A 80 0.93 -15.48 6.12
C ALA A 80 2.11 -14.52 6.24
N ILE A 81 2.39 -14.04 7.45
CA ILE A 81 3.50 -13.13 7.72
C ILE A 81 4.84 -13.71 7.25
N LYS A 82 5.03 -15.00 7.44
CA LYS A 82 6.29 -15.67 7.08
C LYS A 82 6.59 -15.66 5.60
N LEU A 83 5.59 -15.44 4.76
CA LEU A 83 5.75 -15.46 3.30
C LEU A 83 6.38 -14.19 2.76
N ILE A 84 6.38 -13.10 3.51
CA ILE A 84 6.93 -11.81 3.09
C ILE A 84 8.01 -11.38 4.06
N PRO A 85 9.26 -11.18 3.60
CA PRO A 85 10.33 -10.68 4.48
C PRO A 85 10.00 -9.29 5.03
N GLN A 86 10.45 -9.00 6.24
CA GLN A 86 10.20 -7.71 6.88
C GLN A 86 10.66 -6.53 6.04
N ASN A 87 11.85 -6.62 5.44
CA ASN A 87 12.37 -5.52 4.61
C ASN A 87 11.48 -5.22 3.40
N VAL A 88 10.87 -6.24 2.82
CA VAL A 88 9.93 -6.06 1.70
C VAL A 88 8.65 -5.39 2.18
N ALA A 89 8.12 -5.86 3.33
CA ALA A 89 6.92 -5.27 3.92
C ALA A 89 7.13 -3.78 4.22
N GLU A 90 8.29 -3.43 4.75
CA GLU A 90 8.62 -2.04 5.05
C GLU A 90 8.83 -1.21 3.79
N GLN A 91 9.51 -1.78 2.80
CA GLN A 91 9.81 -1.08 1.54
C GLN A 91 8.55 -0.64 0.81
N TYR A 92 7.56 -1.51 0.75
CA TYR A 92 6.32 -1.25 0.01
C TYR A 92 5.17 -0.79 0.91
N ASN A 93 5.37 -0.76 2.21
CA ASN A 93 4.33 -0.46 3.20
C ASN A 93 3.12 -1.36 2.99
N LEU A 94 3.34 -2.66 3.16
CA LEU A 94 2.31 -3.68 3.05
C LEU A 94 2.54 -4.78 4.09
N ILE A 95 1.50 -5.55 4.38
CA ILE A 95 1.61 -6.68 5.30
C ILE A 95 0.67 -7.79 4.85
N ALA A 96 1.14 -9.05 4.96
CA ALA A 96 0.31 -10.21 4.70
C ALA A 96 -0.66 -10.39 5.87
N ILE A 97 -1.91 -10.70 5.56
CA ILE A 97 -2.97 -10.80 6.56
C ILE A 97 -3.40 -12.26 6.76
N ASP A 98 -3.64 -12.96 5.66
CA ASP A 98 -4.16 -14.32 5.72
C ASP A 98 -3.78 -15.08 4.46
N LYS A 99 -3.80 -16.41 4.56
CA LYS A 99 -3.54 -17.27 3.41
C LYS A 99 -4.54 -18.43 3.46
N ILE A 100 -5.27 -18.59 2.37
CA ILE A 100 -6.22 -19.69 2.20
C ILE A 100 -5.90 -20.36 0.87
N GLY A 101 -5.39 -21.60 0.94
CA GLY A 101 -4.93 -22.31 -0.26
C GLY A 101 -3.78 -21.55 -0.91
N ASP A 102 -3.92 -21.18 -2.18
CA ASP A 102 -2.93 -20.41 -2.91
C ASP A 102 -3.27 -18.92 -3.00
N LEU A 103 -4.24 -18.45 -2.20
CA LEU A 103 -4.65 -17.04 -2.15
C LEU A 103 -4.05 -16.38 -0.92
N LEU A 104 -3.19 -15.40 -1.14
CA LEU A 104 -2.61 -14.59 -0.07
C LEU A 104 -3.30 -13.23 -0.05
N THR A 105 -3.88 -12.88 1.09
CA THR A 105 -4.51 -11.58 1.30
C THR A 105 -3.50 -10.64 1.95
N ILE A 106 -3.31 -9.46 1.35
CA ILE A 106 -2.40 -8.44 1.88
C ILE A 106 -3.13 -7.11 2.05
N ALA A 107 -2.63 -6.30 2.98
CA ALA A 107 -3.06 -4.91 3.14
C ALA A 107 -1.94 -4.01 2.64
N MET A 108 -2.28 -3.02 1.82
CA MET A 108 -1.31 -2.07 1.26
C MET A 108 -1.84 -0.65 1.43
N SER A 109 -0.91 0.29 1.58
CA SER A 109 -1.29 1.71 1.56
C SER A 109 -1.46 2.23 0.13
N ASN A 110 -0.79 1.62 -0.85
CA ASN A 110 -0.89 2.05 -2.26
C ASN A 110 -0.95 0.83 -3.20
N PRO A 111 -2.14 0.28 -3.45
CA PRO A 111 -2.29 -0.86 -4.36
C PRO A 111 -2.08 -0.51 -5.83
N LEU A 112 -1.93 0.76 -6.16
CA LEU A 112 -1.57 1.18 -7.53
C LEU A 112 -0.12 0.86 -7.85
N ASN A 113 0.68 0.49 -6.86
CA ASN A 113 2.05 0.03 -7.06
C ASN A 113 2.02 -1.41 -7.55
N VAL A 114 1.84 -1.57 -8.86
CA VAL A 114 1.73 -2.89 -9.51
C VAL A 114 3.00 -3.71 -9.32
N GLN A 115 4.17 -3.04 -9.34
CA GLN A 115 5.45 -3.72 -9.13
C GLN A 115 5.51 -4.43 -7.78
N ALA A 116 5.00 -3.78 -6.73
CA ALA A 116 4.96 -4.39 -5.41
C ALA A 116 4.12 -5.66 -5.42
N VAL A 117 2.92 -5.60 -6.03
CA VAL A 117 2.03 -6.76 -6.09
C VAL A 117 2.69 -7.91 -6.86
N GLU A 118 3.33 -7.61 -7.99
CA GLU A 118 4.03 -8.63 -8.78
C GLU A 118 5.18 -9.26 -7.99
N ASP A 119 5.94 -8.44 -7.25
CA ASP A 119 7.04 -8.96 -6.43
C ASP A 119 6.52 -9.92 -5.35
N ILE A 120 5.39 -9.57 -4.72
CA ILE A 120 4.80 -10.43 -3.70
C ILE A 120 4.27 -11.74 -4.32
N GLU A 121 3.67 -11.68 -5.49
CA GLU A 121 3.24 -12.89 -6.19
C GLU A 121 4.40 -13.86 -6.41
N LEU A 122 5.54 -13.32 -6.82
CA LEU A 122 6.74 -14.13 -7.05
C LEU A 122 7.34 -14.69 -5.75
N LEU A 123 7.41 -13.87 -4.72
CA LEU A 123 7.98 -14.28 -3.43
C LEU A 123 7.14 -15.34 -2.74
N ALA A 124 5.85 -15.12 -2.69
CA ALA A 124 4.93 -16.00 -1.95
C ALA A 124 4.46 -17.18 -2.79
N LYS A 125 4.60 -17.10 -4.11
CA LYS A 125 4.09 -18.11 -5.06
C LYS A 125 2.59 -18.34 -4.88
N CYS A 126 1.88 -17.23 -4.63
CA CYS A 126 0.44 -17.23 -4.38
C CYS A 126 -0.23 -16.21 -5.28
N LYS A 127 -1.54 -16.37 -5.47
CA LYS A 127 -2.39 -15.31 -6.00
C LYS A 127 -2.59 -14.29 -4.90
N ILE A 128 -2.70 -13.02 -5.26
CA ILE A 128 -2.76 -11.93 -4.29
C ILE A 128 -4.13 -11.25 -4.31
N GLN A 129 -4.71 -11.09 -3.13
CA GLN A 129 -5.90 -10.28 -2.91
C GLN A 129 -5.49 -9.07 -2.08
N VAL A 130 -5.86 -7.87 -2.52
CA VAL A 130 -5.38 -6.63 -1.91
C VAL A 130 -6.51 -5.89 -1.21
N PHE A 131 -6.26 -5.51 0.05
CA PHE A 131 -7.07 -4.55 0.81
C PHE A 131 -6.25 -3.29 1.02
N VAL A 132 -6.93 -2.14 1.13
CA VAL A 132 -6.30 -0.87 1.46
C VAL A 132 -6.35 -0.64 2.96
N SER A 133 -5.25 -0.18 3.53
CA SER A 133 -5.18 0.29 4.92
C SER A 133 -4.33 1.55 4.96
N THR A 134 -4.40 2.29 6.06
CA THR A 134 -3.57 3.49 6.20
C THR A 134 -2.11 3.13 6.41
N MET A 135 -1.21 4.02 6.03
CA MET A 135 0.23 3.83 6.18
C MET A 135 0.61 3.57 7.64
N THR A 136 0.01 4.31 8.56
CA THR A 136 0.29 4.19 9.98
C THR A 136 -0.15 2.84 10.52
N ASP A 137 -1.35 2.38 10.15
CA ASP A 137 -1.85 1.08 10.60
C ASP A 137 -0.97 -0.06 10.09
N ILE A 138 -0.54 0.03 8.83
CA ILE A 138 0.36 -0.98 8.26
C ILE A 138 1.71 -0.97 8.97
N SER A 139 2.29 0.21 9.18
CA SER A 139 3.58 0.34 9.88
C SER A 139 3.50 -0.20 11.31
N ASN A 140 2.42 0.09 12.01
CA ASN A 140 2.21 -0.43 13.36
C ASN A 140 2.06 -1.95 13.37
N ALA A 141 1.36 -2.50 12.38
CA ALA A 141 1.21 -3.95 12.25
C ALA A 141 2.55 -4.62 11.96
N ILE A 142 3.36 -4.03 11.10
CA ILE A 142 4.71 -4.55 10.79
C ILE A 142 5.55 -4.61 12.06
N LYS A 143 5.55 -3.54 12.85
CA LYS A 143 6.29 -3.51 14.11
C LYS A 143 5.79 -4.58 15.07
N LYS A 144 4.47 -4.73 15.16
CA LYS A 144 3.86 -5.67 16.10
C LYS A 144 4.16 -7.13 15.74
N TYR A 145 4.03 -7.48 14.45
CA TYR A 145 4.07 -8.88 14.04
C TYR A 145 5.45 -9.37 13.63
N TYR A 146 6.32 -8.51 13.10
CA TYR A 146 7.66 -8.92 12.67
C TYR A 146 8.70 -8.88 13.78
N GLN A 147 8.46 -8.13 14.85
CA GLN A 147 9.40 -8.06 15.98
C GLN A 147 9.14 -9.13 17.02
N ARG A 148 8.14 -9.96 16.82
CA ARG A 148 7.86 -11.11 17.71
C ARG A 148 8.87 -12.21 17.42
N LYS A 149 9.47 -12.70 18.47
CA LYS A 149 10.41 -13.83 18.40
C LYS A 149 9.90 -15.00 19.17
#